data_981f35593473f5449d899a8eb6e72ae3
#
_entry.id   981f35593473f5449d899a8eb6e72ae3
#
_cell.length_a   1.000
_cell.length_b   1.000
_cell.length_c   1.000
_cell.angle_alpha   90.00
_cell.angle_beta   90.00
_cell.angle_gamma   90.00
#
_symmetry.space_group_name_H-M   'P 1'
#
loop_
_entity.id
_entity.type
_entity.pdbx_description
1 polymer ?
#
loop_
_entity_poly.entity_id
_entity_poly.type
_entity_poly.pdbx_seq_one_letter_code
_entity_poly.pdbx_strand_id
1 'polypeptide(L)'
;MKISFFVLITFFSFFGYSQQHKYFSDYKDLAQQMEEKYSIPSCVILAVGYLESGGGTSKVGRLLHNHFGIVGPSKPAISGYKSSYKYFPTVDDSFIGFCELISSKKYYEKLKGSKDTSKWVNSIASGGYAADAKLWSKTVNAIIKKHCSN
;
A
#
# COMPACT_ATOMS: atom_id res chain seq x y z
N MET A 1 35.40 35.34 -3.39
CA MET A 1 34.32 35.03 -2.43
C MET A 1 33.62 33.76 -2.87
N LYS A 2 33.97 32.60 -2.28
CA LYS A 2 33.39 31.30 -2.63
C LYS A 2 32.20 31.09 -1.71
N ILE A 3 30.98 31.23 -2.22
CA ILE A 3 29.76 30.93 -1.49
C ILE A 3 29.47 29.43 -1.65
N SER A 4 29.52 28.75 -0.53
CA SER A 4 29.42 27.30 -0.39
C SER A 4 28.01 26.80 -0.72
N PHE A 5 27.94 25.90 -1.70
CA PHE A 5 26.69 25.28 -2.21
C PHE A 5 26.39 24.01 -1.39
N PHE A 6 26.11 24.14 -0.07
CA PHE A 6 25.98 22.97 0.81
C PHE A 6 24.68 22.89 1.62
N VAL A 7 23.56 23.50 1.21
CA VAL A 7 22.32 23.50 2.03
C VAL A 7 21.12 22.83 1.36
N LEU A 8 21.22 22.27 0.15
CA LEU A 8 20.00 21.82 -0.57
C LEU A 8 19.70 20.31 -0.52
N ILE A 9 20.52 19.48 0.13
CA ILE A 9 20.32 18.00 0.09
C ILE A 9 19.53 17.46 1.30
N THR A 10 19.40 18.20 2.38
CA THR A 10 18.77 17.71 3.62
C THR A 10 17.23 17.85 3.64
N PHE A 11 16.67 18.71 2.81
CA PHE A 11 15.20 18.97 2.84
C PHE A 11 14.35 17.88 2.19
N PHE A 12 14.87 17.13 1.21
CA PHE A 12 14.09 16.10 0.51
C PHE A 12 13.84 14.85 1.35
N SER A 13 14.75 14.50 2.26
CA SER A 13 14.63 13.32 3.12
C SER A 13 13.59 13.49 4.23
N PHE A 14 13.37 14.71 4.71
CA PHE A 14 12.39 15.00 5.77
C PHE A 14 10.94 14.94 5.26
N PHE A 15 10.67 15.35 4.03
CA PHE A 15 9.32 15.31 3.46
C PHE A 15 8.83 13.87 3.26
N GLY A 16 9.68 12.97 2.77
CA GLY A 16 9.34 11.57 2.58
C GLY A 16 9.06 10.84 3.90
N TYR A 17 9.81 11.15 4.94
CA TYR A 17 9.63 10.55 6.27
C TYR A 17 8.31 10.98 6.93
N SER A 18 7.99 12.26 6.88
CA SER A 18 6.73 12.82 7.41
C SER A 18 5.50 12.23 6.72
N GLN A 19 5.52 12.11 5.40
CA GLN A 19 4.40 11.57 4.62
C GLN A 19 4.18 10.07 4.88
N GLN A 20 5.25 9.30 5.01
CA GLN A 20 5.16 7.88 5.32
C GLN A 20 4.56 7.65 6.71
N HIS A 21 5.03 8.40 7.70
CA HIS A 21 4.51 8.33 9.07
C HIS A 21 3.03 8.70 9.13
N LYS A 22 2.63 9.72 8.38
CA LYS A 22 1.25 10.16 8.29
C LYS A 22 0.33 9.08 7.71
N TYR A 23 0.71 8.42 6.61
CA TYR A 23 -0.10 7.36 6.00
C TYR A 23 -0.37 6.22 6.98
N PHE A 24 0.67 5.74 7.67
CA PHE A 24 0.53 4.67 8.66
C PHE A 24 -0.35 5.08 9.83
N SER A 25 -0.24 6.32 10.30
CA SER A 25 -1.09 6.86 11.36
C SER A 25 -2.55 7.00 10.92
N ASP A 26 -2.79 7.57 9.73
CA ASP A 26 -4.14 7.86 9.22
C ASP A 26 -4.96 6.59 8.97
N TYR A 27 -4.32 5.49 8.53
CA TYR A 27 -5.00 4.24 8.15
C TYR A 27 -4.79 3.08 9.12
N LYS A 28 -4.17 3.32 10.29
CA LYS A 28 -3.89 2.28 11.28
C LYS A 28 -5.13 1.53 11.72
N ASP A 29 -6.14 2.27 12.15
CA ASP A 29 -7.37 1.69 12.71
C ASP A 29 -8.15 0.92 11.64
N LEU A 30 -8.21 1.46 10.41
CA LEU A 30 -8.83 0.78 9.28
C LEU A 30 -8.10 -0.54 8.96
N ALA A 31 -6.76 -0.52 8.92
CA ALA A 31 -5.99 -1.73 8.65
C ALA A 31 -6.14 -2.79 9.76
N GLN A 32 -6.31 -2.38 11.02
CA GLN A 32 -6.59 -3.28 12.13
C GLN A 32 -7.97 -3.92 12.00
N GLN A 33 -9.00 -3.16 11.63
CA GLN A 33 -10.33 -3.70 11.33
C GLN A 33 -10.27 -4.72 10.17
N MET A 34 -9.46 -4.44 9.15
CA MET A 34 -9.26 -5.39 8.05
C MET A 34 -8.52 -6.66 8.51
N GLU A 35 -7.53 -6.53 9.39
CA GLU A 35 -6.85 -7.68 9.98
C GLU A 35 -7.83 -8.56 10.78
N GLU A 36 -8.68 -7.97 11.60
CA GLU A 36 -9.70 -8.68 12.37
C GLU A 36 -10.67 -9.44 11.45
N LYS A 37 -11.12 -8.79 10.38
CA LYS A 37 -12.10 -9.37 9.45
C LYS A 37 -11.50 -10.41 8.51
N TYR A 38 -10.32 -10.16 7.97
CA TYR A 38 -9.73 -10.98 6.90
C TYR A 38 -8.50 -11.78 7.35
N SER A 39 -8.05 -11.65 8.59
CA SER A 39 -6.87 -12.33 9.13
C SER A 39 -5.59 -12.11 8.31
N ILE A 40 -5.47 -10.96 7.62
CA ILE A 40 -4.28 -10.48 6.92
C ILE A 40 -3.61 -9.46 7.84
N PRO A 41 -2.30 -9.57 8.16
CA PRO A 41 -1.65 -8.63 9.08
C PRO A 41 -1.80 -7.18 8.65
N SER A 42 -2.22 -6.29 9.56
CA SER A 42 -2.44 -4.87 9.30
C SER A 42 -1.21 -4.18 8.73
N CYS A 43 -0.02 -4.58 9.18
CA CYS A 43 1.25 -4.08 8.65
C CYS A 43 1.49 -4.44 7.18
N VAL A 44 1.04 -5.60 6.73
CA VAL A 44 1.09 -5.97 5.30
C VAL A 44 0.14 -5.09 4.51
N ILE A 45 -1.08 -4.91 4.98
CA ILE A 45 -2.10 -4.06 4.34
C ILE A 45 -1.58 -2.62 4.19
N LEU A 46 -1.08 -2.04 5.29
CA LEU A 46 -0.55 -0.67 5.30
C LEU A 46 0.66 -0.49 4.37
N ALA A 47 1.61 -1.42 4.41
CA ALA A 47 2.82 -1.31 3.61
C ALA A 47 2.54 -1.43 2.11
N VAL A 48 1.63 -2.33 1.72
CA VAL A 48 1.20 -2.47 0.31
C VAL A 48 0.44 -1.22 -0.13
N GLY A 49 -0.55 -0.77 0.63
CA GLY A 49 -1.31 0.43 0.32
C GLY A 49 -0.44 1.68 0.20
N TYR A 50 0.54 1.83 1.10
CA TYR A 50 1.51 2.92 1.03
C TYR A 50 2.34 2.87 -0.25
N LEU A 51 2.90 1.70 -0.58
CA LEU A 51 3.74 1.53 -1.76
C LEU A 51 2.95 1.82 -3.05
N GLU A 52 1.80 1.18 -3.21
CA GLU A 52 1.01 1.25 -4.44
C GLU A 52 0.38 2.63 -4.69
N SER A 53 0.06 3.35 -3.63
CA SER A 53 -0.57 4.67 -3.74
C SER A 53 0.41 5.85 -3.62
N GLY A 54 1.70 5.58 -3.39
CA GLY A 54 2.66 6.64 -3.05
C GLY A 54 2.24 7.39 -1.78
N GLY A 55 1.84 6.66 -0.74
CA GLY A 55 1.32 7.24 0.50
C GLY A 55 -0.01 7.97 0.31
N GLY A 56 -0.86 7.53 -0.61
CA GLY A 56 -2.15 8.13 -0.92
C GLY A 56 -2.08 9.35 -1.86
N THR A 57 -0.90 9.74 -2.32
CA THR A 57 -0.72 10.97 -3.12
C THR A 57 -0.72 10.76 -4.62
N SER A 58 -0.63 9.51 -5.09
CA SER A 58 -0.67 9.20 -6.51
C SER A 58 -2.00 9.67 -7.15
N LYS A 59 -1.99 9.91 -8.45
CA LYS A 59 -3.19 10.31 -9.19
C LYS A 59 -4.30 9.26 -9.06
N VAL A 60 -3.93 7.97 -9.11
CA VAL A 60 -4.85 6.85 -8.94
C VAL A 60 -5.42 6.81 -7.51
N GLY A 61 -4.56 6.95 -6.50
CA GLY A 61 -4.99 7.01 -5.09
C GLY A 61 -5.99 8.12 -4.83
N ARG A 62 -5.71 9.34 -5.33
CA ARG A 62 -6.55 10.52 -5.07
C ARG A 62 -7.84 10.56 -5.87
N LEU A 63 -7.81 10.24 -7.18
CA LEU A 63 -8.98 10.40 -8.06
C LEU A 63 -9.87 9.16 -8.12
N LEU A 64 -9.31 7.98 -7.88
CA LEU A 64 -10.03 6.72 -7.91
C LEU A 64 -10.22 6.10 -6.51
N HIS A 65 -9.70 6.73 -5.45
CA HIS A 65 -9.62 6.21 -4.09
C HIS A 65 -8.98 4.81 -4.01
N ASN A 66 -8.13 4.49 -4.98
CA ASN A 66 -7.55 3.16 -5.17
C ASN A 66 -6.11 3.14 -4.64
N HIS A 67 -5.95 2.72 -3.42
CA HIS A 67 -4.66 2.69 -2.73
C HIS A 67 -3.84 1.43 -3.03
N PHE A 68 -4.37 0.47 -3.78
CA PHE A 68 -3.75 -0.83 -4.01
C PHE A 68 -3.48 -1.15 -5.48
N GLY A 69 -3.71 -0.21 -6.39
CA GLY A 69 -3.49 -0.43 -7.81
C GLY A 69 -4.40 -1.50 -8.43
N ILE A 70 -5.58 -1.73 -7.88
CA ILE A 70 -6.51 -2.76 -8.36
C ILE A 70 -7.05 -2.36 -9.74
N VAL A 71 -6.91 -3.25 -10.71
CA VAL A 71 -7.41 -3.05 -12.08
C VAL A 71 -8.92 -3.20 -12.14
N GLY A 72 -9.57 -2.38 -12.96
CA GLY A 72 -11.02 -2.41 -13.15
C GLY A 72 -11.58 -1.09 -13.70
N PRO A 73 -12.91 -0.95 -13.78
CA PRO A 73 -13.55 0.25 -14.31
C PRO A 73 -13.20 1.52 -13.52
N SER A 74 -12.65 2.53 -14.21
CA SER A 74 -12.25 3.82 -13.60
C SER A 74 -13.39 4.82 -13.43
N LYS A 75 -14.57 4.54 -14.00
CA LYS A 75 -15.80 5.37 -13.97
C LYS A 75 -15.50 6.87 -14.24
N PRO A 76 -15.05 7.26 -15.46
CA PRO A 76 -14.63 8.63 -15.75
C PRO A 76 -15.71 9.69 -15.52
N ALA A 77 -16.99 9.35 -15.69
CA ALA A 77 -18.12 10.23 -15.42
C ALA A 77 -18.21 10.66 -13.94
N ILE A 78 -17.62 9.88 -13.03
CA ILE A 78 -17.62 10.14 -11.58
C ILE A 78 -16.26 10.71 -11.16
N SER A 79 -15.16 10.02 -11.52
CA SER A 79 -13.81 10.36 -11.09
C SER A 79 -13.17 11.51 -11.89
N GLY A 80 -13.68 11.82 -13.08
CA GLY A 80 -13.02 12.73 -14.03
C GLY A 80 -11.72 12.17 -14.63
N TYR A 81 -11.40 10.88 -14.36
CA TYR A 81 -10.13 10.27 -14.76
C TYR A 81 -10.33 8.90 -15.41
N LYS A 82 -9.86 8.75 -16.66
CA LYS A 82 -9.90 7.48 -17.39
C LYS A 82 -8.58 6.73 -17.22
N SER A 83 -8.66 5.49 -16.74
CA SER A 83 -7.50 4.60 -16.57
C SER A 83 -7.95 3.13 -16.59
N SER A 84 -7.00 2.20 -16.49
CA SER A 84 -7.27 0.77 -16.29
C SER A 84 -7.49 0.40 -14.82
N TYR A 85 -7.32 1.34 -13.89
CA TYR A 85 -7.49 1.11 -12.46
C TYR A 85 -8.93 1.30 -12.02
N LYS A 86 -9.36 0.46 -11.08
CA LYS A 86 -10.72 0.47 -10.54
C LYS A 86 -10.97 1.73 -9.71
N TYR A 87 -12.15 2.34 -9.91
CA TYR A 87 -12.68 3.38 -9.04
C TYR A 87 -13.33 2.75 -7.81
N PHE A 88 -13.05 3.30 -6.64
CA PHE A 88 -13.74 3.00 -5.40
C PHE A 88 -14.51 4.23 -4.88
N PRO A 89 -15.70 4.07 -4.27
CA PRO A 89 -16.44 5.18 -3.69
C PRO A 89 -15.65 5.91 -2.59
N THR A 90 -14.92 5.15 -1.77
CA THR A 90 -14.08 5.66 -0.69
C THR A 90 -12.72 4.95 -0.68
N VAL A 91 -11.77 5.50 0.08
CA VAL A 91 -10.48 4.83 0.32
C VAL A 91 -10.71 3.52 1.08
N ASP A 92 -11.61 3.51 2.06
CA ASP A 92 -11.96 2.32 2.87
C ASP A 92 -12.42 1.16 1.97
N ASP A 93 -13.23 1.45 0.94
CA ASP A 93 -13.65 0.45 -0.04
C ASP A 93 -12.46 -0.15 -0.80
N SER A 94 -11.38 0.59 -1.00
CA SER A 94 -10.18 0.04 -1.64
C SER A 94 -9.40 -0.89 -0.71
N PHE A 95 -9.39 -0.63 0.60
CA PHE A 95 -8.83 -1.53 1.62
C PHE A 95 -9.62 -2.84 1.68
N ILE A 96 -10.95 -2.75 1.70
CA ILE A 96 -11.84 -3.92 1.61
C ILE A 96 -11.57 -4.68 0.32
N GLY A 97 -11.55 -4.00 -0.83
CA GLY A 97 -11.31 -4.61 -2.13
C GLY A 97 -9.95 -5.32 -2.24
N PHE A 98 -8.91 -4.78 -1.61
CA PHE A 98 -7.61 -5.45 -1.51
C PHE A 98 -7.72 -6.73 -0.68
N CYS A 99 -8.30 -6.67 0.50
CA CYS A 99 -8.44 -7.84 1.37
C CYS A 99 -9.29 -8.94 0.74
N GLU A 100 -10.37 -8.58 0.04
CA GLU A 100 -11.19 -9.52 -0.74
C GLU A 100 -10.38 -10.16 -1.87
N LEU A 101 -9.59 -9.37 -2.62
CA LEU A 101 -8.71 -9.87 -3.66
C LEU A 101 -7.71 -10.89 -3.11
N ILE A 102 -7.05 -10.58 -1.99
CA ILE A 102 -6.07 -11.49 -1.36
C ILE A 102 -6.76 -12.75 -0.84
N SER A 103 -7.93 -12.60 -0.22
CA SER A 103 -8.71 -13.74 0.31
C SER A 103 -9.20 -14.69 -0.78
N SER A 104 -9.31 -14.25 -2.01
CA SER A 104 -9.68 -15.11 -3.16
C SER A 104 -8.52 -15.96 -3.70
N LYS A 105 -7.30 -15.75 -3.22
CA LYS A 105 -6.11 -16.42 -3.75
C LYS A 105 -5.86 -17.78 -3.10
N LYS A 106 -5.34 -18.73 -3.88
CA LYS A 106 -5.06 -20.11 -3.41
C LYS A 106 -4.13 -20.21 -2.19
N TYR A 107 -3.25 -19.21 -2.01
CA TYR A 107 -2.33 -19.19 -0.87
C TYR A 107 -2.97 -18.67 0.42
N TYR A 108 -4.13 -18.00 0.34
CA TYR A 108 -4.75 -17.35 1.49
C TYR A 108 -5.05 -18.29 2.64
N GLU A 109 -5.70 -19.43 2.39
CA GLU A 109 -6.07 -20.39 3.45
C GLU A 109 -4.85 -20.94 4.20
N LYS A 110 -3.69 -21.04 3.54
CA LYS A 110 -2.43 -21.49 4.18
C LYS A 110 -1.81 -20.44 5.09
N LEU A 111 -2.13 -19.15 4.84
CA LEU A 111 -1.55 -18.01 5.55
C LEU A 111 -2.51 -17.37 6.56
N LYS A 112 -3.81 -17.62 6.42
CA LYS A 112 -4.85 -17.07 7.26
C LYS A 112 -4.52 -17.20 8.74
N GLY A 113 -4.47 -16.07 9.44
CA GLY A 113 -4.10 -15.99 10.86
C GLY A 113 -2.60 -16.04 11.15
N SER A 114 -1.73 -16.27 10.16
CA SER A 114 -0.28 -16.16 10.35
C SER A 114 0.12 -14.71 10.57
N LYS A 115 0.95 -14.47 11.58
CA LYS A 115 1.57 -13.15 11.86
C LYS A 115 2.90 -12.94 11.12
N ASP A 116 3.37 -13.93 10.36
CA ASP A 116 4.59 -13.85 9.56
C ASP A 116 4.37 -12.97 8.33
N THR A 117 4.66 -11.69 8.48
CA THR A 117 4.47 -10.69 7.41
C THR A 117 5.29 -10.99 6.17
N SER A 118 6.51 -11.57 6.32
CA SER A 118 7.37 -11.91 5.19
C SER A 118 6.77 -13.03 4.34
N LYS A 119 6.14 -14.05 4.96
CA LYS A 119 5.42 -15.09 4.23
C LYS A 119 4.23 -14.50 3.45
N TRP A 120 3.47 -13.61 4.06
CA TRP A 120 2.38 -12.91 3.37
C TRP A 120 2.90 -12.13 2.16
N VAL A 121 3.90 -11.27 2.34
CA VAL A 121 4.48 -10.44 1.28
C VAL A 121 5.00 -11.29 0.12
N ASN A 122 5.77 -12.35 0.42
CA ASN A 122 6.31 -13.23 -0.62
C ASN A 122 5.21 -13.99 -1.38
N SER A 123 4.16 -14.42 -0.70
CA SER A 123 3.04 -15.13 -1.33
C SER A 123 2.18 -14.19 -2.20
N ILE A 124 1.95 -12.95 -1.76
CA ILE A 124 1.25 -11.93 -2.56
C ILE A 124 2.05 -11.64 -3.84
N ALA A 125 3.36 -11.43 -3.73
CA ALA A 125 4.22 -11.14 -4.86
C ALA A 125 4.28 -12.31 -5.87
N SER A 126 4.55 -13.52 -5.38
CA SER A 126 4.63 -14.73 -6.24
C SER A 126 3.26 -15.14 -6.79
N GLY A 127 2.18 -14.69 -6.18
CA GLY A 127 0.80 -14.86 -6.64
C GLY A 127 0.41 -13.95 -7.81
N GLY A 128 1.37 -13.20 -8.36
CA GLY A 128 1.16 -12.34 -9.54
C GLY A 128 0.64 -10.94 -9.24
N TYR A 129 0.80 -10.47 -8.01
CA TYR A 129 0.37 -9.10 -7.65
C TYR A 129 1.27 -8.02 -8.27
N ALA A 130 2.57 -8.28 -8.40
CA ALA A 130 3.55 -7.37 -8.96
C ALA A 130 4.32 -8.00 -10.14
N ALA A 131 4.70 -7.17 -11.12
CA ALA A 131 5.46 -7.61 -12.28
C ALA A 131 6.87 -8.09 -11.90
N ASP A 132 7.57 -7.36 -11.00
CA ASP A 132 8.83 -7.77 -10.39
C ASP A 132 8.59 -8.19 -8.94
N ALA A 133 8.26 -9.45 -8.74
CA ALA A 133 7.96 -10.03 -7.43
C ALA A 133 9.11 -9.86 -6.43
N LYS A 134 10.37 -9.98 -6.88
CA LYS A 134 11.55 -9.91 -6.01
C LYS A 134 11.79 -8.49 -5.50
N LEU A 135 11.78 -7.51 -6.40
CA LEU A 135 11.97 -6.10 -6.04
C LEU A 135 10.81 -5.63 -5.16
N TRP A 136 9.59 -5.97 -5.54
CA TRP A 136 8.38 -5.60 -4.79
C TRP A 136 8.40 -6.16 -3.36
N SER A 137 8.66 -7.46 -3.19
CA SER A 137 8.76 -8.09 -1.86
C SER A 137 9.83 -7.44 -1.00
N LYS A 138 11.01 -7.16 -1.57
CA LYS A 138 12.09 -6.47 -0.86
C LYS A 138 11.65 -5.09 -0.37
N THR A 139 10.96 -4.34 -1.23
CA THR A 139 10.48 -2.99 -0.91
C THR A 139 9.41 -3.01 0.18
N VAL A 140 8.39 -3.86 0.06
CA VAL A 140 7.32 -3.99 1.06
C VAL A 140 7.88 -4.44 2.41
N ASN A 141 8.77 -5.44 2.44
CA ASN A 141 9.40 -5.91 3.68
C ASN A 141 10.26 -4.81 4.34
N ALA A 142 10.94 -3.97 3.56
CA ALA A 142 11.69 -2.84 4.09
C ALA A 142 10.76 -1.79 4.73
N ILE A 143 9.61 -1.52 4.13
CA ILE A 143 8.59 -0.62 4.68
C ILE A 143 8.04 -1.18 6.00
N ILE A 144 7.70 -2.47 6.05
CA ILE A 144 7.21 -3.14 7.26
C ILE A 144 8.26 -3.06 8.38
N LYS A 145 9.50 -3.41 8.07
CA LYS A 145 10.62 -3.33 9.05
C LYS A 145 10.77 -1.93 9.64
N LYS A 146 10.59 -0.89 8.82
CA LYS A 146 10.75 0.49 9.26
C LYS A 146 9.58 0.99 10.13
N HIS A 147 8.35 0.54 9.89
CA HIS A 147 7.14 1.13 10.48
C HIS A 147 6.36 0.22 11.41
N CYS A 148 6.62 -1.09 11.38
CA CYS A 148 5.88 -2.08 12.14
C CYS A 148 6.77 -2.93 13.08
N SER A 149 8.09 -2.73 13.08
CA SER A 149 8.95 -3.38 14.07
C SER A 149 8.92 -2.53 15.36
N ASN A 150 8.32 -3.08 16.41
CA ASN A 150 8.45 -2.57 17.77
C ASN A 150 9.78 -3.02 18.35
#